data_84019888704cea97ff97e5690069ee1d
#
_entry.id   84019888704cea97ff97e5690069ee1d
#
_cell.length_a   1.000
_cell.length_b   1.000
_cell.length_c   1.000
_cell.angle_alpha   90.00
_cell.angle_beta   90.00
_cell.angle_gamma   90.00
#
_symmetry.space_group_name_H-M   'P 1'
#
loop_
_entity.id
_entity.type
_entity.pdbx_description
1 polymer ?
#
loop_
_entity_poly.entity_id
_entity_poly.type
_entity_poly.pdbx_seq_one_letter_code
_entity_poly.pdbx_strand_id
1 'polypeptide(L)' 'METLKFKTNIKCGGCVATVTPHLNAMDGLEQWKVDTDVADKVLTVTGDAENLQKEIEETLKKAGFQGELI' A
#
# COMPACT_ATOMS: atom_id res chain seq x y z
N MET A 1 0.86 16.93 1.66
CA MET A 1 0.42 15.53 1.78
C MET A 1 -0.24 15.10 0.48
N GLU A 2 0.09 13.93 0.01
CA GLU A 2 -0.51 13.38 -1.20
C GLU A 2 -1.24 12.10 -0.88
N THR A 3 -2.34 11.86 -1.58
CA THR A 3 -3.09 10.62 -1.47
C THR A 3 -2.94 9.85 -2.77
N LEU A 4 -2.48 8.62 -2.67
CA LEU A 4 -2.28 7.73 -3.81
C LEU A 4 -3.12 6.49 -3.63
N LYS A 5 -3.64 5.96 -4.73
CA LYS A 5 -4.41 4.72 -4.71
C LYS A 5 -3.71 3.72 -5.62
N PHE A 6 -3.61 2.50 -5.12
CA PHE A 6 -2.94 1.42 -5.83
C PHE A 6 -3.89 0.23 -5.96
N LYS A 7 -3.94 -0.32 -7.16
CA LYS A 7 -4.61 -1.59 -7.38
C LYS A 7 -3.65 -2.69 -6.95
N THR A 8 -4.07 -3.54 -6.01
CA THR A 8 -3.20 -4.57 -5.45
C THR A 8 -3.85 -5.94 -5.56
N ASN A 9 -3.07 -6.96 -5.21
CA ASN A 9 -3.58 -8.32 -5.08
C ASN A 9 -3.71 -8.77 -3.62
N ILE A 10 -3.87 -7.83 -2.72
CA ILE A 10 -4.08 -8.10 -1.29
C ILE A 10 -5.52 -8.58 -1.11
N LYS A 11 -5.72 -9.88 -0.96
CA LYS A 11 -7.03 -10.51 -1.05
C LYS A 11 -7.74 -10.79 0.28
N CYS A 12 -7.01 -10.74 1.38
CA CYS A 12 -7.59 -11.15 2.66
C CYS A 12 -6.96 -10.42 3.83
N GLY A 13 -7.55 -10.59 5.01
CA GLY A 13 -7.04 -9.97 6.23
C GLY A 13 -5.63 -10.43 6.59
N GLY A 14 -5.30 -11.68 6.31
CA GLY A 14 -3.94 -12.18 6.53
C GLY A 14 -2.92 -11.49 5.66
N CYS A 15 -3.29 -11.18 4.42
CA CYS A 15 -2.44 -10.41 3.52
C CYS A 15 -2.24 -8.99 4.01
N VAL A 16 -3.31 -8.35 4.49
CA VAL A 16 -3.23 -7.02 5.09
C VAL A 16 -2.28 -7.05 6.28
N ALA A 17 -2.39 -8.06 7.14
CA ALA A 17 -1.50 -8.21 8.30
C ALA A 17 -0.04 -8.38 7.88
N THR A 18 0.22 -9.03 6.75
CA THR A 18 1.57 -9.20 6.23
C THR A 18 2.19 -7.88 5.81
N VAL A 19 1.41 -7.00 5.16
CA VAL A 19 1.94 -5.72 4.70
C VAL A 19 1.97 -4.66 5.81
N THR A 20 1.21 -4.86 6.88
CA THR A 20 1.12 -3.87 7.95
C THR A 20 2.49 -3.46 8.52
N PRO A 21 3.38 -4.38 8.93
CA PRO A 21 4.67 -3.96 9.47
C PRO A 21 5.53 -3.26 8.43
N HIS A 22 5.43 -3.64 7.17
CA HIS A 22 6.19 -2.99 6.11
C HIS A 22 5.74 -1.56 5.91
N LEU A 23 4.44 -1.34 5.86
CA LEU A 23 3.88 0.00 5.65
C LEU A 23 4.09 0.89 6.87
N ASN A 24 3.95 0.33 8.08
CA ASN A 24 4.17 1.09 9.30
C ASN A 24 5.64 1.52 9.48
N ALA A 25 6.56 0.79 8.88
CA ALA A 25 7.98 1.12 8.95
C ALA A 25 8.42 2.15 7.91
N MET A 26 7.55 2.53 6.99
CA MET A 26 7.90 3.48 5.94
C MET A 26 7.96 4.90 6.46
N ASP A 27 9.07 5.59 6.17
CA ASP A 27 9.21 7.00 6.46
C ASP A 27 8.41 7.80 5.42
N GLY A 28 7.77 8.87 5.88
CA GLY A 28 7.00 9.72 5.00
C GLY A 28 5.57 9.26 4.75
N LEU A 29 5.21 8.07 5.19
CA LEU A 29 3.85 7.55 5.08
C LEU A 29 3.08 7.88 6.35
N GLU A 30 2.04 8.69 6.24
CA GLU A 30 1.26 9.11 7.40
C GLU A 30 0.07 8.21 7.67
N GLN A 31 -0.64 7.81 6.61
CA GLN A 31 -1.80 6.94 6.74
C GLN A 31 -1.87 6.00 5.55
N TRP A 32 -2.43 4.84 5.77
CA TRP A 32 -2.71 3.91 4.71
C TRP A 32 -3.95 3.08 5.05
N LYS A 33 -4.62 2.62 4.03
CA LYS A 33 -5.81 1.79 4.18
C LYS A 33 -5.91 0.85 3.00
N VAL A 34 -6.27 -0.40 3.26
CA VAL A 34 -6.54 -1.37 2.21
C VAL A 34 -8.04 -1.63 2.17
N ASP A 35 -8.64 -1.40 1.01
CA ASP A 35 -10.05 -1.66 0.80
C ASP A 35 -10.17 -3.02 0.10
N THR A 36 -10.48 -4.04 0.87
CA THR A 36 -10.61 -5.41 0.37
C THR A 36 -12.03 -5.73 -0.12
N ASP A 37 -12.98 -4.84 0.10
CA ASP A 37 -14.35 -5.03 -0.33
C ASP A 37 -14.55 -4.80 -1.82
N VAL A 38 -13.62 -4.10 -2.47
CA VAL A 38 -13.67 -3.87 -3.91
C VAL A 38 -12.86 -4.92 -4.65
N ALA A 39 -13.22 -5.17 -5.90
CA ALA A 39 -12.57 -6.20 -6.72
C ALA A 39 -11.09 -5.92 -6.93
N ASP A 40 -10.70 -4.66 -7.04
CA ASP A 40 -9.33 -4.25 -7.30
C ASP A 40 -8.45 -4.24 -6.04
N LYS A 41 -9.03 -4.46 -4.86
CA LYS A 41 -8.30 -4.45 -3.60
C LYS A 41 -7.42 -3.20 -3.46
N VAL A 42 -8.06 -2.04 -3.47
CA VAL A 42 -7.38 -0.75 -3.54
C VAL A 42 -6.66 -0.44 -2.22
N LEU A 43 -5.37 -0.14 -2.33
CA LEU A 43 -4.59 0.40 -1.22
C LEU A 43 -4.55 1.92 -1.38
N THR A 44 -5.07 2.62 -0.38
CA THR A 44 -5.01 4.08 -0.34
C THR A 44 -3.93 4.49 0.66
N VAL A 45 -3.00 5.31 0.23
CA VAL A 45 -1.93 5.80 1.10
C VAL A 45 -1.92 7.33 1.08
N THR A 46 -1.59 7.90 2.21
CA THR A 46 -1.43 9.35 2.36
C THR A 46 -0.08 9.60 2.99
N GLY A 47 0.72 10.43 2.36
CA GLY A 47 2.05 10.71 2.86
C GLY A 47 2.66 11.92 2.19
N ASP A 48 3.89 12.23 2.60
CA ASP A 48 4.59 13.45 2.22
C ASP A 48 5.98 13.16 1.65
N ALA A 49 6.19 11.98 1.08
CA ALA A 49 7.47 11.60 0.50
C ALA A 49 7.46 11.81 -1.01
N GLU A 50 8.57 12.30 -1.56
CA GLU A 50 8.70 12.55 -3.00
C GLU A 50 8.54 11.29 -3.83
N ASN A 51 9.06 10.17 -3.32
CA ASN A 51 9.03 8.90 -4.03
C ASN A 51 8.03 7.93 -3.42
N LEU A 52 6.94 8.44 -2.88
CA LEU A 52 5.96 7.62 -2.18
C LEU A 52 5.43 6.49 -3.05
N GLN A 53 5.10 6.79 -4.30
CA GLN A 53 4.62 5.77 -5.24
C GLN A 53 5.62 4.62 -5.39
N LYS A 54 6.87 4.96 -5.65
CA LYS A 54 7.91 3.95 -5.85
C LYS A 54 8.15 3.14 -4.58
N GLU A 55 8.19 3.80 -3.45
CA GLU A 55 8.39 3.13 -2.17
C GLU A 55 7.28 2.16 -1.84
N ILE A 56 6.04 2.54 -2.11
CA ILE A 56 4.90 1.66 -1.90
C ILE A 56 5.01 0.44 -2.82
N GLU A 57 5.31 0.64 -4.08
CA GLU A 57 5.45 -0.48 -5.03
C GLU A 57 6.55 -1.44 -4.61
N GLU A 58 7.69 -0.93 -4.19
CA GLU A 58 8.80 -1.76 -3.72
C GLU A 58 8.45 -2.49 -2.43
N THR A 59 7.76 -1.82 -1.52
CA THR A 59 7.34 -2.41 -0.26
C THR A 59 6.38 -3.57 -0.50
N LEU A 60 5.44 -3.40 -1.41
CA LEU A 60 4.50 -4.46 -1.76
C LEU A 60 5.22 -5.66 -2.37
N LYS A 61 6.20 -5.42 -3.23
CA LYS A 61 7.01 -6.50 -3.81
C LYS A 61 7.78 -7.27 -2.74
N LYS A 62 8.34 -6.58 -1.77
CA LYS A 62 9.07 -7.22 -0.67
C LYS A 62 8.15 -8.09 0.18
N ALA A 63 6.91 -7.70 0.32
CA ALA A 63 5.92 -8.47 1.06
C ALA A 63 5.33 -9.63 0.23
N GLY A 64 5.68 -9.72 -1.04
CA GLY A 64 5.17 -10.77 -1.92
C GLY A 64 3.90 -10.41 -2.66
N PHE A 65 3.59 -9.13 -2.75
CA PHE A 65 2.39 -8.64 -3.43
C PHE A 65 2.75 -7.76 -4.61
N GLN A 66 1.74 -7.33 -5.32
CA GLN A 66 1.89 -6.40 -6.44
C GLN A 66 1.01 -5.18 -6.19
N GLY A 67 1.46 -4.02 -6.64
CA GLY A 67 0.70 -2.80 -6.57
C GLY A 67 0.93 -1.96 -7.80
N GLU A 68 -0.14 -1.36 -8.31
CA GLU A 68 -0.10 -0.52 -9.49
C GLU A 68 -0.89 0.76 -9.21
N LEU A 69 -0.28 1.89 -9.46
CA LEU A 69 -0.93 3.17 -9.25
C LEU A 69 -2.10 3.34 -10.22
N ILE A 70 -3.24 3.73 -9.69
CA ILE A 70 -4.44 3.97 -10.49
C ILE A 70 -4.90 5.42 -10.39
#